data_b185452e409cb50e3650f1de9f226b58
#
_entry.id   b185452e409cb50e3650f1de9f226b58
#
_cell.length_a   1.000
_cell.length_b   1.000
_cell.length_c   1.000
_cell.angle_alpha   90.00
_cell.angle_beta   90.00
_cell.angle_gamma   90.00
#
_symmetry.space_group_name_H-M   'P 1'
#
loop_
_entity.id
_entity.type
_entity.pdbx_description
1 polymer ?
#
loop_
_entity_poly.entity_id
_entity_poly.type
_entity_poly.pdbx_seq_one_letter_code
_entity_poly.pdbx_strand_id
1 'polypeptide(L)'
;KRMLSFNELISEEKTNDKPYRLVVIAERRMVKRTKKNADKPVVKKPSSTSSKLYNIAKERGCEVYSVKVNGAYIERDDNGVITIHNQDDKKGFELDADTLVMVRGAVTTKDSYLDLISQIERYGFPVVNSRECIEVCADKFRTYLRLQEIGMNQPRTVLVPNEDPETVDLAAERLD
;
A
#
# COMPACT_ATOMS: atom_id res chain seq x y z
N LYS A 1 -21.78 14.14 -4.79
CA LYS A 1 -21.86 13.18 -3.66
C LYS A 1 -21.01 13.75 -2.53
N ARG A 2 -21.60 13.98 -1.35
CA ARG A 2 -20.91 14.48 -0.17
C ARG A 2 -19.95 13.38 0.31
N MET A 3 -18.67 13.69 0.46
CA MET A 3 -17.72 12.80 1.12
C MET A 3 -18.05 12.79 2.61
N LEU A 4 -18.40 11.63 3.14
CA LEU A 4 -18.61 11.46 4.58
C LEU A 4 -17.26 11.61 5.30
N SER A 5 -17.27 12.26 6.47
CA SER A 5 -16.07 12.31 7.31
C SER A 5 -15.76 10.92 7.87
N PHE A 6 -14.52 10.69 8.24
CA PHE A 6 -14.10 9.42 8.87
C PHE A 6 -14.92 9.08 10.12
N ASN A 7 -15.34 10.10 10.87
CA ASN A 7 -16.19 9.91 12.06
C ASN A 7 -17.64 9.56 11.69
N GLU A 8 -18.17 10.08 10.59
CA GLU A 8 -19.50 9.72 10.08
C GLU A 8 -19.52 8.27 9.56
N LEU A 9 -18.43 7.83 8.92
CA LEU A 9 -18.26 6.42 8.48
C LEU A 9 -18.18 5.42 9.66
N ILE A 10 -17.64 5.85 10.81
CA ILE A 10 -17.56 5.00 12.01
C ILE A 10 -18.82 5.07 12.86
N SER A 11 -19.58 6.16 12.78
CA SER A 11 -20.79 6.39 13.59
C SER A 11 -22.08 5.84 12.97
N GLU A 12 -22.06 5.38 11.71
CA GLU A 12 -23.17 4.57 11.19
C GLU A 12 -23.27 3.29 12.05
N GLU A 13 -24.34 3.23 12.83
CA GLU A 13 -24.62 2.09 13.73
C GLU A 13 -24.45 0.78 12.96
N LYS A 14 -23.62 -0.08 13.48
CA LYS A 14 -23.48 -1.45 12.98
C LYS A 14 -24.84 -2.12 12.98
N THR A 15 -25.45 -2.24 11.83
CA THR A 15 -26.64 -3.07 11.64
C THR A 15 -26.31 -4.56 11.50
N ASN A 16 -25.01 -4.92 11.56
CA ASN A 16 -24.52 -6.29 11.44
C ASN A 16 -23.59 -6.62 12.60
N ASP A 17 -23.84 -7.77 13.28
CA ASP A 17 -22.98 -8.30 14.35
C ASP A 17 -21.58 -8.77 13.88
N LYS A 18 -21.27 -8.66 12.61
CA LYS A 18 -19.95 -9.02 12.07
C LYS A 18 -18.89 -7.97 12.35
N PRO A 19 -17.70 -8.36 12.79
CA PRO A 19 -16.57 -7.44 12.95
C PRO A 19 -16.14 -6.88 11.58
N TYR A 20 -15.72 -5.60 11.56
CA TYR A 20 -15.00 -5.09 10.39
C TYR A 20 -13.74 -5.91 10.15
N ARG A 21 -13.38 -6.10 8.88
CA ARG A 21 -12.25 -6.90 8.45
C ARG A 21 -11.18 -6.01 7.83
N LEU A 22 -9.94 -6.18 8.26
CA LEU A 22 -8.81 -5.39 7.81
C LEU A 22 -7.70 -6.30 7.28
N VAL A 23 -7.38 -6.15 6.02
CA VAL A 23 -6.17 -6.75 5.43
C VAL A 23 -5.07 -5.70 5.37
N VAL A 24 -3.93 -5.95 5.99
CA VAL A 24 -2.76 -5.07 5.95
C VAL A 24 -1.69 -5.69 5.06
N ILE A 25 -1.50 -5.12 3.88
CA ILE A 25 -0.44 -5.53 2.94
C ILE A 25 0.80 -4.69 3.21
N ALA A 26 1.92 -5.35 3.53
CA ALA A 26 3.17 -4.66 3.80
C ALA A 26 4.38 -5.50 3.35
N GLU A 27 5.43 -4.81 2.92
CA GLU A 27 6.73 -5.42 2.73
C GLU A 27 7.44 -5.58 4.09
N ARG A 28 7.97 -6.76 4.36
CA ARG A 28 8.87 -6.94 5.50
C ARG A 28 10.25 -6.38 5.15
N ARG A 29 10.67 -5.34 5.85
CA ARG A 29 12.05 -4.87 5.74
C ARG A 29 13.01 -6.00 6.12
N MET A 30 13.87 -6.37 5.17
CA MET A 30 15.03 -7.21 5.46
C MET A 30 15.97 -6.41 6.38
N VAL A 31 16.26 -6.94 7.54
CA VAL A 31 17.33 -6.36 8.38
C VAL A 31 18.64 -6.58 7.65
N LYS A 32 19.31 -5.49 7.22
CA LYS A 32 20.63 -5.60 6.59
C LYS A 32 21.58 -6.31 7.57
N ARG A 33 22.24 -7.37 7.11
CA ARG A 33 23.30 -8.02 7.87
C ARG A 33 24.44 -7.01 8.04
N THR A 34 24.74 -6.65 9.26
CA THR A 34 25.94 -5.90 9.62
C THR A 34 27.00 -6.89 10.10
N LYS A 35 28.30 -6.53 10.07
CA LYS A 35 29.39 -7.38 10.60
C LYS A 35 29.14 -7.85 12.04
N LYS A 36 28.40 -7.08 12.84
CA LYS A 36 28.01 -7.42 14.23
C LYS A 36 26.90 -8.49 14.31
N ASN A 37 26.16 -8.75 13.22
CA ASN A 37 24.97 -9.62 13.22
C ASN A 37 25.12 -10.77 12.22
N ALA A 38 26.33 -11.01 11.70
CA ALA A 38 26.55 -12.00 10.63
C ALA A 38 26.05 -13.41 10.99
N ASP A 39 26.18 -13.80 12.25
CA ASP A 39 25.85 -15.12 12.74
C ASP A 39 24.46 -15.23 13.39
N LYS A 40 23.68 -14.12 13.44
CA LYS A 40 22.33 -14.16 13.99
C LYS A 40 21.31 -14.41 12.89
N PRO A 41 20.28 -15.23 13.17
CA PRO A 41 19.19 -15.42 12.20
C PRO A 41 18.56 -14.06 11.88
N VAL A 42 18.32 -13.79 10.58
CA VAL A 42 17.68 -12.55 10.13
C VAL A 42 16.22 -12.56 10.59
N VAL A 43 15.94 -11.97 11.73
CA VAL A 43 14.57 -11.79 12.21
C VAL A 43 13.93 -10.65 11.41
N LYS A 44 13.06 -11.00 10.49
CA LYS A 44 12.24 -10.04 9.75
C LYS A 44 11.23 -9.40 10.71
N LYS A 45 11.53 -8.23 11.24
CA LYS A 45 10.58 -7.48 12.07
C LYS A 45 9.58 -6.75 11.16
N PRO A 46 8.27 -6.79 11.44
CA PRO A 46 7.31 -5.93 10.77
C PRO A 46 7.68 -4.46 11.03
N SER A 47 7.28 -3.55 10.13
CA SER A 47 7.48 -2.13 10.40
C SER A 47 6.73 -1.74 11.68
N SER A 48 7.28 -0.84 12.48
CA SER A 48 6.64 -0.38 13.71
C SER A 48 5.23 0.17 13.47
N THR A 49 5.02 0.82 12.34
CA THR A 49 3.72 1.38 11.93
C THR A 49 2.71 0.29 11.60
N SER A 50 3.10 -0.74 10.84
CA SER A 50 2.20 -1.86 10.50
C SER A 50 1.81 -2.66 11.74
N SER A 51 2.75 -2.85 12.69
CA SER A 51 2.46 -3.52 13.95
C SER A 51 1.51 -2.72 14.83
N LYS A 52 1.69 -1.39 14.91
CA LYS A 52 0.80 -0.50 15.66
C LYS A 52 -0.61 -0.53 15.06
N LEU A 53 -0.72 -0.41 13.75
CA LEU A 53 -2.00 -0.48 13.05
C LEU A 53 -2.73 -1.79 13.33
N TYR A 54 -2.01 -2.92 13.22
CA TYR A 54 -2.55 -4.25 13.52
C TYR A 54 -3.10 -4.34 14.95
N ASN A 55 -2.35 -3.87 15.93
CA ASN A 55 -2.74 -3.92 17.33
C ASN A 55 -3.97 -3.04 17.60
N ILE A 56 -3.96 -1.79 17.12
CA ILE A 56 -5.08 -0.86 17.29
C ILE A 56 -6.37 -1.40 16.64
N ALA A 57 -6.26 -1.98 15.45
CA ALA A 57 -7.43 -2.55 14.79
C ALA A 57 -8.00 -3.74 15.57
N LYS A 58 -7.14 -4.62 16.10
CA LYS A 58 -7.57 -5.71 16.99
C LYS A 58 -8.22 -5.22 18.28
N GLU A 59 -7.64 -4.23 18.94
CA GLU A 59 -8.20 -3.60 20.14
C GLU A 59 -9.59 -3.00 19.88
N ARG A 60 -9.85 -2.56 18.64
CA ARG A 60 -11.16 -2.07 18.19
C ARG A 60 -12.12 -3.15 17.71
N GLY A 61 -11.78 -4.42 17.89
CA GLY A 61 -12.63 -5.55 17.52
C GLY A 61 -12.65 -5.89 16.03
N CYS A 62 -11.69 -5.40 15.24
CA CYS A 62 -11.58 -5.81 13.85
C CYS A 62 -10.95 -7.19 13.72
N GLU A 63 -11.42 -7.99 12.77
CA GLU A 63 -10.69 -9.16 12.28
C GLU A 63 -9.54 -8.67 11.38
N VAL A 64 -8.30 -8.96 11.75
CA VAL A 64 -7.13 -8.40 11.06
C VAL A 64 -6.26 -9.50 10.48
N TYR A 65 -5.97 -9.39 9.18
CA TYR A 65 -5.06 -10.28 8.48
C TYR A 65 -3.86 -9.51 7.92
N SER A 66 -2.66 -9.97 8.22
CA SER A 66 -1.42 -9.33 7.77
C SER A 66 -0.84 -10.10 6.59
N VAL A 67 -0.72 -9.42 5.46
CA VAL A 67 -0.18 -9.97 4.21
C VAL A 67 1.24 -9.46 4.00
N LYS A 68 2.14 -10.42 3.77
CA LYS A 68 3.51 -10.12 3.31
C LYS A 68 3.48 -10.12 1.79
N VAL A 69 3.57 -8.94 1.17
CA VAL A 69 3.46 -8.82 -0.29
C VAL A 69 4.43 -9.75 -1.04
N ASN A 70 5.61 -10.01 -0.48
CA ASN A 70 6.54 -10.99 -1.04
C ASN A 70 6.07 -12.42 -0.71
N GLY A 71 5.49 -13.09 -1.68
CA GLY A 71 4.92 -14.43 -1.55
C GLY A 71 3.41 -14.45 -1.28
N ALA A 72 2.75 -13.28 -1.35
CA ALA A 72 1.31 -13.23 -1.36
C ALA A 72 0.76 -13.58 -2.74
N TYR A 73 -0.42 -14.17 -2.75
CA TYR A 73 -1.21 -14.37 -3.95
C TYR A 73 -2.70 -14.23 -3.63
N ILE A 74 -3.49 -13.98 -4.65
CA ILE A 74 -4.94 -13.87 -4.57
C ILE A 74 -5.57 -14.84 -5.56
N GLU A 75 -6.61 -15.50 -5.14
CA GLU A 75 -7.37 -16.40 -6.00
C GLU A 75 -8.86 -16.06 -5.96
N ARG A 76 -9.55 -16.48 -7.01
CA ARG A 76 -11.01 -16.51 -7.08
C ARG A 76 -11.41 -17.94 -7.38
N ASP A 77 -12.23 -18.52 -6.52
CA ASP A 77 -12.74 -19.88 -6.72
C ASP A 77 -13.90 -19.91 -7.73
N ASP A 78 -14.38 -21.10 -8.05
CA ASP A 78 -15.49 -21.33 -9.00
C ASP A 78 -16.82 -20.73 -8.50
N ASN A 79 -16.97 -20.50 -7.20
CA ASN A 79 -18.13 -19.86 -6.59
C ASN A 79 -18.02 -18.32 -6.56
N GLY A 80 -16.88 -17.78 -7.00
CA GLY A 80 -16.60 -16.35 -7.01
C GLY A 80 -16.05 -15.81 -5.70
N VAL A 81 -15.73 -16.65 -4.74
CA VAL A 81 -15.10 -16.26 -3.47
C VAL A 81 -13.67 -15.84 -3.72
N ILE A 82 -13.31 -14.66 -3.21
CA ILE A 82 -11.97 -14.09 -3.34
C ILE A 82 -11.19 -14.31 -2.05
N THR A 83 -10.04 -14.95 -2.14
CA THR A 83 -9.18 -15.25 -0.99
C THR A 83 -7.77 -14.74 -1.22
N ILE A 84 -7.21 -14.04 -0.24
CA ILE A 84 -5.81 -13.60 -0.23
C ILE A 84 -4.99 -14.51 0.69
N HIS A 85 -3.82 -14.91 0.22
CA HIS A 85 -2.94 -15.84 0.90
C HIS A 85 -1.55 -15.25 1.15
N ASN A 86 -0.92 -15.73 2.21
CA ASN A 86 0.54 -15.66 2.39
C ASN A 86 1.16 -17.00 1.98
N GLN A 87 2.43 -16.98 1.58
CA GLN A 87 3.18 -18.18 1.17
C GLN A 87 3.09 -19.32 2.21
N ASP A 88 3.06 -18.98 3.49
CA ASP A 88 3.08 -19.94 4.60
C ASP A 88 1.68 -20.25 5.16
N ASP A 89 0.63 -19.68 4.57
CA ASP A 89 -0.75 -19.82 5.05
C ASP A 89 -1.64 -20.43 3.96
N LYS A 90 -1.91 -21.72 4.13
CA LYS A 90 -2.74 -22.48 3.18
C LYS A 90 -4.24 -22.13 3.26
N LYS A 91 -4.70 -21.61 4.40
CA LYS A 91 -6.11 -21.26 4.59
C LYS A 91 -6.44 -19.93 3.90
N GLY A 92 -5.52 -18.98 3.97
CA GLY A 92 -5.75 -17.62 3.48
C GLY A 92 -6.81 -16.84 4.27
N PHE A 93 -7.22 -15.73 3.70
CA PHE A 93 -8.24 -14.84 4.25
C PHE A 93 -9.22 -14.45 3.15
N GLU A 94 -10.45 -14.87 3.29
CA GLU A 94 -11.52 -14.53 2.38
C GLU A 94 -11.86 -13.05 2.47
N LEU A 95 -11.98 -12.37 1.33
CA LEU A 95 -12.38 -10.97 1.24
C LEU A 95 -13.89 -10.89 1.02
N ASP A 96 -14.56 -10.04 1.77
CA ASP A 96 -15.99 -9.78 1.67
C ASP A 96 -16.31 -8.27 1.67
N ALA A 97 -17.58 -7.92 1.63
CA ALA A 97 -18.03 -6.53 1.57
C ALA A 97 -17.60 -5.67 2.79
N ASP A 98 -17.31 -6.31 3.93
CA ASP A 98 -16.85 -5.63 5.16
C ASP A 98 -15.33 -5.52 5.24
N THR A 99 -14.61 -5.92 4.19
CA THR A 99 -13.15 -5.95 4.16
C THR A 99 -12.57 -4.65 3.59
N LEU A 100 -11.73 -3.97 4.37
CA LEU A 100 -10.85 -2.90 3.92
C LEU A 100 -9.43 -3.44 3.71
N VAL A 101 -8.82 -3.13 2.58
CA VAL A 101 -7.41 -3.45 2.32
C VAL A 101 -6.55 -2.21 2.49
N MET A 102 -5.54 -2.29 3.36
CA MET A 102 -4.62 -1.19 3.61
C MET A 102 -3.20 -1.57 3.18
N VAL A 103 -2.64 -0.79 2.26
CA VAL A 103 -1.28 -0.98 1.74
C VAL A 103 -0.31 -0.07 2.46
N ARG A 104 0.79 -0.63 2.99
CA ARG A 104 1.80 0.12 3.77
C ARG A 104 3.23 -0.28 3.39
N GLY A 105 4.11 0.74 3.38
CA GLY A 105 5.54 0.54 3.15
C GLY A 105 5.95 0.57 1.68
N ALA A 106 7.14 0.04 1.39
CA ALA A 106 7.76 0.11 0.06
C ALA A 106 7.22 -0.97 -0.90
N VAL A 107 5.93 -0.89 -1.20
CA VAL A 107 5.27 -1.83 -2.12
C VAL A 107 5.59 -1.49 -3.59
N THR A 108 6.24 -0.35 -3.83
CA THR A 108 6.62 0.13 -5.17
C THR A 108 7.85 -0.54 -5.77
N THR A 109 8.50 -1.44 -5.03
CA THR A 109 9.78 -2.04 -5.45
C THR A 109 9.65 -3.03 -6.60
N LYS A 110 8.44 -3.50 -6.90
CA LYS A 110 8.16 -4.44 -7.99
C LYS A 110 6.78 -4.22 -8.56
N ASP A 111 6.67 -4.25 -9.89
CA ASP A 111 5.39 -4.14 -10.60
C ASP A 111 4.38 -5.20 -10.17
N SER A 112 4.84 -6.43 -9.93
CA SER A 112 3.99 -7.54 -9.47
C SER A 112 3.30 -7.27 -8.13
N TYR A 113 3.86 -6.41 -7.27
CA TYR A 113 3.20 -6.00 -6.03
C TYR A 113 2.07 -5.02 -6.29
N LEU A 114 2.27 -4.12 -7.26
CA LEU A 114 1.23 -3.20 -7.72
C LEU A 114 0.12 -3.95 -8.47
N ASP A 115 0.46 -5.03 -9.17
CA ASP A 115 -0.51 -5.87 -9.85
C ASP A 115 -1.42 -6.62 -8.87
N LEU A 116 -0.88 -7.09 -7.73
CA LEU A 116 -1.70 -7.65 -6.66
C LEU A 116 -2.72 -6.63 -6.14
N ILE A 117 -2.29 -5.38 -5.92
CA ILE A 117 -3.17 -4.30 -5.48
C ILE A 117 -4.26 -4.03 -6.53
N SER A 118 -3.87 -3.91 -7.81
CA SER A 118 -4.82 -3.75 -8.93
C SER A 118 -5.85 -4.86 -8.99
N GLN A 119 -5.43 -6.10 -8.75
CA GLN A 119 -6.33 -7.23 -8.79
C GLN A 119 -7.39 -7.14 -7.69
N ILE A 120 -7.00 -6.72 -6.49
CA ILE A 120 -7.92 -6.49 -5.38
C ILE A 120 -8.92 -5.37 -5.71
N GLU A 121 -8.43 -4.25 -6.27
CA GLU A 121 -9.28 -3.13 -6.71
C GLU A 121 -10.28 -3.56 -7.80
N ARG A 122 -9.83 -4.37 -8.78
CA ARG A 122 -10.70 -4.91 -9.85
C ARG A 122 -11.78 -5.85 -9.32
N TYR A 123 -11.54 -6.53 -8.23
CA TYR A 123 -12.57 -7.34 -7.56
C TYR A 123 -13.56 -6.47 -6.75
N GLY A 124 -13.36 -5.15 -6.70
CA GLY A 124 -14.27 -4.19 -6.08
C GLY A 124 -14.02 -3.93 -4.60
N PHE A 125 -12.93 -4.42 -4.04
CA PHE A 125 -12.59 -4.15 -2.64
C PHE A 125 -11.97 -2.77 -2.46
N PRO A 126 -12.34 -2.04 -1.40
CA PRO A 126 -11.73 -0.76 -1.08
C PRO A 126 -10.26 -0.94 -0.66
N VAL A 127 -9.36 -0.22 -1.34
CA VAL A 127 -7.91 -0.25 -1.07
C VAL A 127 -7.42 1.14 -0.67
N VAL A 128 -6.72 1.23 0.44
CA VAL A 128 -6.02 2.43 0.93
C VAL A 128 -4.54 2.09 1.16
N ASN A 129 -3.62 2.65 0.46
CA ASN A 129 -3.66 3.54 -0.69
C ASN A 129 -3.90 2.73 -1.98
N SER A 130 -4.60 3.33 -2.94
CA SER A 130 -4.81 2.70 -4.26
C SER A 130 -3.51 2.55 -5.04
N ARG A 131 -3.50 1.67 -6.07
CA ARG A 131 -2.36 1.56 -6.98
C ARG A 131 -1.96 2.91 -7.57
N GLU A 132 -2.93 3.64 -8.13
CA GLU A 132 -2.67 4.96 -8.72
C GLU A 132 -2.02 5.91 -7.73
N CYS A 133 -2.55 5.99 -6.51
CA CYS A 133 -1.99 6.83 -5.45
C CYS A 133 -0.54 6.45 -5.12
N ILE A 134 -0.25 5.14 -5.04
CA ILE A 134 1.09 4.64 -4.75
C ILE A 134 2.06 5.00 -5.88
N GLU A 135 1.68 4.79 -7.14
CA GLU A 135 2.52 5.09 -8.32
C GLU A 135 2.81 6.59 -8.44
N VAL A 136 1.79 7.44 -8.25
CA VAL A 136 1.98 8.89 -8.29
C VAL A 136 2.88 9.37 -7.15
N CYS A 137 2.65 8.92 -5.91
CA CYS A 137 3.43 9.36 -4.75
C CYS A 137 4.84 8.79 -4.72
N ALA A 138 5.13 7.71 -5.43
CA ALA A 138 6.47 7.14 -5.53
C ALA A 138 7.39 7.91 -6.48
N ASP A 139 6.82 8.61 -7.43
CA ASP A 139 7.53 9.39 -8.45
C ASP A 139 7.36 10.89 -8.18
N LYS A 140 8.48 11.59 -7.96
CA LYS A 140 8.45 13.02 -7.63
C LYS A 140 7.90 13.87 -8.77
N PHE A 141 8.17 13.51 -10.02
CA PHE A 141 7.70 14.28 -11.18
C PHE A 141 6.20 14.03 -11.42
N ARG A 142 5.72 12.80 -11.28
CA ARG A 142 4.28 12.50 -11.32
C ARG A 142 3.53 13.22 -10.20
N THR A 143 4.09 13.25 -8.99
CA THR A 143 3.53 14.04 -7.88
C THR A 143 3.45 15.52 -8.22
N TYR A 144 4.52 16.08 -8.80
CA TYR A 144 4.54 17.48 -9.26
C TYR A 144 3.43 17.77 -10.28
N LEU A 145 3.30 16.94 -11.32
CA LEU A 145 2.26 17.11 -12.33
C LEU A 145 0.85 17.03 -11.69
N ARG A 146 0.61 16.09 -10.81
CA ARG A 146 -0.69 15.95 -10.15
C ARG A 146 -1.05 17.14 -9.26
N LEU A 147 -0.08 17.70 -8.56
CA LEU A 147 -0.27 18.91 -7.76
C LEU A 147 -0.52 20.13 -8.64
N GLN A 148 0.13 20.22 -9.80
CA GLN A 148 -0.09 21.28 -10.78
C GLN A 148 -1.50 21.21 -11.39
N GLU A 149 -2.01 20.02 -11.73
CA GLU A 149 -3.37 19.81 -12.25
C GLU A 149 -4.45 20.35 -11.32
N ILE A 150 -4.25 20.27 -10.01
CA ILE A 150 -5.20 20.79 -9.00
C ILE A 150 -4.92 22.23 -8.60
N GLY A 151 -4.06 22.94 -9.35
CA GLY A 151 -3.77 24.36 -9.15
C GLY A 151 -2.89 24.69 -7.94
N MET A 152 -2.18 23.70 -7.36
CA MET A 152 -1.23 23.98 -6.29
C MET A 152 0.02 24.66 -6.83
N ASN A 153 0.46 25.73 -6.16
CA ASN A 153 1.71 26.41 -6.48
C ASN A 153 2.89 25.46 -6.26
N GLN A 154 3.66 25.25 -7.33
CA GLN A 154 4.84 24.38 -7.31
C GLN A 154 6.07 25.14 -7.78
N PRO A 155 7.27 24.83 -7.29
CA PRO A 155 8.51 25.34 -7.85
C PRO A 155 8.60 24.97 -9.34
N ARG A 156 9.26 25.77 -10.15
CA ARG A 156 9.58 25.38 -11.53
C ARG A 156 10.36 24.07 -11.50
N THR A 157 9.95 23.14 -12.31
CA THR A 157 10.51 21.78 -12.31
C THR A 157 10.72 21.33 -13.76
N VAL A 158 11.88 20.77 -14.04
CA VAL A 158 12.22 20.17 -15.33
C VAL A 158 12.49 18.69 -15.14
N LEU A 159 11.92 17.85 -16.01
CA LEU A 159 12.23 16.43 -16.08
C LEU A 159 13.41 16.21 -17.03
N VAL A 160 14.48 15.66 -16.53
CA VAL A 160 15.61 15.18 -17.33
C VAL A 160 15.59 13.66 -17.31
N PRO A 161 15.20 12.98 -18.41
CA PRO A 161 15.03 11.53 -18.43
C PRO A 161 16.34 10.74 -18.39
N ASN A 162 17.45 11.38 -18.71
CA ASN A 162 18.79 10.81 -18.71
C ASN A 162 19.72 11.62 -17.79
N GLU A 163 20.80 11.00 -17.35
CA GLU A 163 21.82 11.64 -16.51
C GLU A 163 22.97 12.25 -17.31
N ASP A 164 22.73 12.60 -18.60
CA ASP A 164 23.73 13.25 -19.43
C ASP A 164 24.03 14.65 -18.87
N PRO A 165 25.30 14.97 -18.56
CA PRO A 165 25.68 16.21 -17.89
C PRO A 165 25.31 17.47 -18.70
N GLU A 166 25.48 17.44 -20.02
CA GLU A 166 25.14 18.56 -20.87
C GLU A 166 23.63 18.87 -20.84
N THR A 167 22.80 17.83 -20.87
CA THR A 167 21.35 17.98 -20.76
C THR A 167 20.94 18.49 -19.37
N VAL A 168 21.63 18.07 -18.31
CA VAL A 168 21.38 18.57 -16.95
C VAL A 168 21.72 20.03 -16.83
N ASP A 169 22.87 20.47 -17.37
CA ASP A 169 23.30 21.88 -17.35
C ASP A 169 22.33 22.77 -18.12
N LEU A 170 21.91 22.37 -19.33
CA LEU A 170 20.91 23.08 -20.10
C LEU A 170 19.55 23.17 -19.38
N ALA A 171 19.16 22.13 -18.67
CA ALA A 171 17.94 22.13 -17.89
C ALA A 171 18.04 23.06 -16.66
N ALA A 172 19.21 23.13 -16.03
CA ALA A 172 19.45 24.02 -14.90
C ALA A 172 19.37 25.49 -15.32
N GLU A 173 19.98 25.87 -16.45
CA GLU A 173 19.90 27.22 -17.02
C GLU A 173 18.46 27.68 -17.30
N ARG A 174 17.53 26.74 -17.51
CA ARG A 174 16.10 27.06 -17.73
C ARG A 174 15.33 27.31 -16.46
N LEU A 175 15.89 26.95 -15.31
CA LEU A 175 15.25 27.14 -14.00
C LEU A 175 15.60 28.47 -13.35
N ASP A 176 16.74 29.10 -13.75
CA ASP A 176 17.14 30.46 -13.34
C ASP A 176 16.31 31.50 -14.08
#